data_0949b9b92768ae8376f386b304e551c0
#
_entry.id   0949b9b92768ae8376f386b304e551c0
#
_cell.length_a   1.000
_cell.length_b   1.000
_cell.length_c   1.000
_cell.angle_alpha   90.00
_cell.angle_beta   90.00
_cell.angle_gamma   90.00
#
_symmetry.space_group_name_H-M   'P 1'
#
loop_
_entity.id
_entity.type
_entity.pdbx_description
1 polymer ?
#
loop_
_entity_poly.entity_id
_entity_poly.type
_entity_poly.pdbx_seq_one_letter_code
_entity_poly.pdbx_strand_id
1 'polypeptide(L)'
;MFKFTGFTHRRGLGGVTLFQGRTVRGMAVLLIVLSLWTYPLSGVSADSGWDAALDEIHNLYTDYTGLQASLKSDLQRNQELRKQNNTALAAVNKQLQATNAAQLAKLKSALEAVQKKHAPLLEQYTALSKQITAARKVSNLKSATVLELKRNKLKASATAARAEVKKAASALAEAKALTAAKNKPAKDALAPITLLKKQIAAQNKLFSAAQSERTEADKRYKAAVQAGDATQAAAAMKLSYSRMKEIRTMAGQLYGWEQQISTALRAAEQKLPK
;
A
#
# COMPACT_ATOMS: atom_id res chain seq x y z
N MET A 1 44.75 17.59 -1.17
CA MET A 1 43.63 18.52 -1.32
C MET A 1 42.69 17.91 -2.36
N PHE A 2 41.80 17.00 -1.95
CA PHE A 2 40.74 16.47 -2.81
C PHE A 2 39.49 16.37 -1.96
N LYS A 3 38.49 17.16 -2.30
CA LYS A 3 37.16 17.17 -1.68
C LYS A 3 36.34 16.02 -2.28
N PHE A 4 35.93 15.06 -1.45
CA PHE A 4 34.89 14.08 -1.78
C PHE A 4 33.54 14.64 -1.35
N THR A 5 32.73 15.00 -2.30
CA THR A 5 31.32 15.35 -2.10
C THR A 5 30.50 14.09 -1.90
N GLY A 6 29.87 13.97 -0.72
CA GLY A 6 28.99 12.86 -0.36
C GLY A 6 27.70 12.84 -1.19
N PHE A 7 27.45 11.72 -1.83
CA PHE A 7 26.19 11.41 -2.51
C PHE A 7 25.28 10.66 -1.53
N THR A 8 24.41 11.40 -0.84
CA THR A 8 23.38 10.81 0.01
C THR A 8 22.25 10.29 -0.87
N HIS A 9 22.23 9.00 -1.08
CA HIS A 9 21.12 8.30 -1.75
C HIS A 9 19.91 8.20 -0.79
N ARG A 10 19.08 9.22 -0.81
CA ARG A 10 17.79 9.25 -0.12
C ARG A 10 16.82 8.37 -0.90
N ARG A 11 16.66 7.12 -0.51
CA ARG A 11 15.54 6.27 -0.94
C ARG A 11 14.24 6.90 -0.42
N GLY A 12 13.54 7.60 -1.31
CA GLY A 12 12.18 8.06 -1.10
C GLY A 12 11.27 6.87 -0.91
N LEU A 13 10.81 6.67 0.31
CA LEU A 13 9.61 5.91 0.62
C LEU A 13 8.47 6.65 -0.10
N GLY A 14 7.92 5.99 -1.13
CA GLY A 14 6.74 6.46 -1.84
C GLY A 14 5.61 6.71 -0.86
N GLY A 15 5.46 7.96 -0.46
CA GLY A 15 4.31 8.43 0.26
C GLY A 15 3.10 8.21 -0.62
N VAL A 16 2.23 7.28 -0.20
CA VAL A 16 0.85 7.20 -0.67
C VAL A 16 0.23 8.53 -0.26
N THR A 17 0.18 9.48 -1.19
CA THR A 17 -0.56 10.72 -1.02
C THR A 17 -2.00 10.35 -0.73
N LEU A 18 -2.38 10.53 0.51
CA LEU A 18 -3.75 10.57 0.98
C LEU A 18 -4.51 11.55 0.10
N PHE A 19 -5.45 11.03 -0.67
CA PHE A 19 -6.46 11.82 -1.37
C PHE A 19 -7.36 12.45 -0.30
N GLN A 20 -6.82 13.43 0.44
CA GLN A 20 -7.55 14.25 1.37
C GLN A 20 -8.17 15.44 0.63
N GLY A 21 -9.48 15.40 0.57
CA GLY A 21 -10.22 16.65 0.65
C GLY A 21 -10.38 17.48 -0.60
N ARG A 22 -11.09 16.95 -1.63
CA ARG A 22 -11.65 17.84 -2.67
C ARG A 22 -13.04 17.46 -3.18
N THR A 23 -13.73 16.53 -2.55
CA THR A 23 -15.02 16.01 -3.06
C THR A 23 -16.27 16.48 -2.31
N VAL A 24 -16.16 17.40 -1.34
CA VAL A 24 -17.33 17.83 -0.55
C VAL A 24 -17.97 19.15 -1.03
N ARG A 25 -17.38 19.89 -1.96
CA ARG A 25 -17.91 21.18 -2.42
C ARG A 25 -18.84 21.16 -3.65
N GLY A 26 -19.12 19.99 -4.22
CA GLY A 26 -19.99 19.86 -5.41
C GLY A 26 -21.47 19.56 -5.14
N MET A 27 -21.91 19.43 -3.88
CA MET A 27 -23.22 18.89 -3.55
C MET A 27 -24.32 19.91 -3.22
N ALA A 28 -24.11 21.20 -3.37
CA ALA A 28 -25.05 22.23 -2.89
C ALA A 28 -25.82 22.98 -3.97
N VAL A 29 -25.92 22.52 -5.21
CA VAL A 29 -26.49 23.33 -6.32
C VAL A 29 -27.66 22.68 -7.05
N LEU A 30 -28.38 21.74 -6.46
CA LEU A 30 -29.53 21.12 -7.16
C LEU A 30 -30.91 21.56 -6.61
N LEU A 31 -30.98 22.65 -5.82
CA LEU A 31 -32.22 23.12 -5.20
C LEU A 31 -32.79 24.43 -5.79
N ILE A 32 -32.30 24.89 -6.93
CA ILE A 32 -32.76 26.16 -7.54
C ILE A 32 -33.38 25.92 -8.92
N VAL A 33 -34.39 25.10 -9.06
CA VAL A 33 -35.12 24.99 -10.34
C VAL A 33 -36.65 25.06 -10.18
N LEU A 34 -37.18 25.36 -9.02
CA LEU A 34 -38.62 25.39 -8.82
C LEU A 34 -39.24 26.79 -8.75
N SER A 35 -38.50 27.87 -9.00
CA SER A 35 -39.07 29.26 -8.88
C SER A 35 -39.11 30.11 -10.15
N LEU A 36 -38.96 29.54 -11.34
CA LEU A 36 -39.03 30.32 -12.61
C LEU A 36 -40.22 29.99 -13.52
N TRP A 37 -41.35 29.66 -12.95
CA TRP A 37 -42.54 29.37 -13.73
C TRP A 37 -43.54 30.52 -13.74
N THR A 38 -43.16 31.75 -14.11
CA THR A 38 -44.09 32.82 -14.44
C THR A 38 -43.51 33.72 -15.52
N TYR A 39 -43.23 33.18 -16.71
CA TYR A 39 -43.17 33.98 -17.93
C TYR A 39 -44.21 33.46 -18.93
N PRO A 40 -45.07 34.33 -19.51
CA PRO A 40 -45.98 33.92 -20.55
C PRO A 40 -45.18 33.61 -21.80
N LEU A 41 -45.07 32.33 -22.13
CA LEU A 41 -44.49 31.84 -23.38
C LEU A 41 -45.45 32.17 -24.53
N SER A 42 -45.13 33.24 -25.27
CA SER A 42 -45.73 33.50 -26.57
C SER A 42 -45.33 32.35 -27.53
N GLY A 43 -46.31 31.55 -27.95
CA GLY A 43 -46.37 30.80 -29.21
C GLY A 43 -45.12 30.07 -29.69
N VAL A 44 -44.63 29.11 -28.95
CA VAL A 44 -43.78 28.04 -29.52
C VAL A 44 -44.73 26.86 -29.73
N SER A 45 -44.91 26.40 -30.97
CA SER A 45 -45.54 25.13 -31.27
C SER A 45 -44.87 24.07 -30.39
N ALA A 46 -45.65 23.48 -29.49
CA ALA A 46 -45.10 22.42 -28.60
C ALA A 46 -44.59 21.31 -29.50
N ASP A 47 -43.26 21.23 -29.62
CA ASP A 47 -42.61 20.13 -30.30
C ASP A 47 -42.88 18.90 -29.43
N SER A 48 -43.54 17.89 -29.99
CA SER A 48 -43.87 16.64 -29.26
C SER A 48 -42.63 15.99 -28.63
N GLY A 49 -41.45 16.29 -29.14
CA GLY A 49 -40.17 15.88 -28.57
C GLY A 49 -39.79 16.62 -27.29
N TRP A 50 -40.18 17.89 -27.12
CA TRP A 50 -39.89 18.68 -25.93
C TRP A 50 -40.70 18.22 -24.71
N ASP A 51 -42.00 17.97 -24.90
CA ASP A 51 -42.89 17.46 -23.85
C ASP A 51 -42.50 16.07 -23.41
N ALA A 52 -42.19 15.18 -24.37
CA ALA A 52 -41.68 13.82 -24.07
C ALA A 52 -40.37 13.86 -23.31
N ALA A 53 -39.47 14.81 -23.59
CA ALA A 53 -38.21 14.98 -22.87
C ALA A 53 -38.43 15.46 -21.42
N LEU A 54 -39.39 16.34 -21.19
CA LEU A 54 -39.78 16.77 -19.84
C LEU A 54 -40.35 15.62 -19.01
N ASP A 55 -41.20 14.81 -19.61
CA ASP A 55 -41.76 13.62 -18.97
C ASP A 55 -40.63 12.62 -18.61
N GLU A 56 -39.66 12.43 -19.50
CA GLU A 56 -38.51 11.58 -19.22
C GLU A 56 -37.67 12.12 -18.05
N ILE A 57 -37.41 13.43 -18.00
CA ILE A 57 -36.69 14.07 -16.88
C ILE A 57 -37.45 13.85 -15.58
N HIS A 58 -38.79 14.09 -15.60
CA HIS A 58 -39.64 13.92 -14.44
C HIS A 58 -39.61 12.48 -13.91
N ASN A 59 -39.75 11.49 -14.79
CA ASN A 59 -39.73 10.07 -14.44
C ASN A 59 -38.39 9.63 -13.89
N LEU A 60 -37.28 10.14 -14.43
CA LEU A 60 -35.93 9.82 -13.96
C LEU A 60 -35.55 10.52 -12.65
N TYR A 61 -36.18 11.63 -12.31
CA TYR A 61 -35.76 12.49 -11.20
C TYR A 61 -35.82 11.79 -9.85
N THR A 62 -36.90 11.06 -9.56
CA THR A 62 -37.04 10.31 -8.29
C THR A 62 -36.01 9.24 -8.17
N ASP A 63 -35.80 8.44 -9.22
CA ASP A 63 -34.80 7.39 -9.27
C ASP A 63 -33.37 7.94 -9.17
N TYR A 64 -33.11 9.05 -9.83
CA TYR A 64 -31.82 9.75 -9.81
C TYR A 64 -31.45 10.20 -8.39
N THR A 65 -32.37 10.85 -7.69
CA THR A 65 -32.15 11.34 -6.33
C THR A 65 -31.99 10.20 -5.33
N GLY A 66 -32.82 9.15 -5.44
CA GLY A 66 -32.71 7.93 -4.62
C GLY A 66 -31.39 7.20 -4.82
N LEU A 67 -30.97 7.05 -6.09
CA LEU A 67 -29.69 6.44 -6.43
C LEU A 67 -28.50 7.26 -5.91
N GLN A 68 -28.59 8.60 -6.00
CA GLN A 68 -27.55 9.50 -5.49
C GLN A 68 -27.38 9.37 -3.97
N ALA A 69 -28.47 9.30 -3.21
CA ALA A 69 -28.46 9.11 -1.77
C ALA A 69 -27.85 7.75 -1.39
N SER A 70 -28.28 6.68 -2.08
CA SER A 70 -27.76 5.32 -1.87
C SER A 70 -26.28 5.25 -2.18
N LEU A 71 -25.83 5.81 -3.30
CA LEU A 71 -24.41 5.84 -3.68
C LEU A 71 -23.55 6.56 -2.64
N LYS A 72 -24.03 7.69 -2.10
CA LYS A 72 -23.33 8.41 -1.03
C LYS A 72 -23.13 7.52 0.19
N SER A 73 -24.17 6.82 0.61
CA SER A 73 -24.12 5.90 1.75
C SER A 73 -23.13 4.73 1.49
N ASP A 74 -23.19 4.11 0.30
CA ASP A 74 -22.31 3.01 -0.09
C ASP A 74 -20.83 3.44 -0.10
N LEU A 75 -20.55 4.65 -0.58
CA LEU A 75 -19.18 5.19 -0.57
C LEU A 75 -18.66 5.48 0.83
N GLN A 76 -19.51 5.99 1.72
CA GLN A 76 -19.14 6.21 3.13
C GLN A 76 -18.83 4.88 3.83
N ARG A 77 -19.65 3.85 3.62
CA ARG A 77 -19.40 2.50 4.17
C ARG A 77 -18.08 1.91 3.67
N ASN A 78 -17.81 2.05 2.36
CA ASN A 78 -16.54 1.60 1.77
C ASN A 78 -15.34 2.30 2.40
N GLN A 79 -15.42 3.62 2.56
CA GLN A 79 -14.35 4.41 3.16
C GLN A 79 -14.07 4.01 4.60
N GLU A 80 -15.13 3.81 5.40
CA GLU A 80 -15.01 3.41 6.79
C GLU A 80 -14.40 2.01 6.92
N LEU A 81 -14.91 1.03 6.18
CA LEU A 81 -14.37 -0.34 6.19
C LEU A 81 -12.89 -0.36 5.77
N ARG A 82 -12.54 0.40 4.73
CA ARG A 82 -11.16 0.53 4.29
C ARG A 82 -10.25 1.13 5.36
N LYS A 83 -10.73 2.14 6.10
CA LYS A 83 -9.99 2.74 7.22
C LYS A 83 -9.77 1.71 8.32
N GLN A 84 -10.81 0.97 8.71
CA GLN A 84 -10.72 -0.11 9.70
C GLN A 84 -9.72 -1.18 9.26
N ASN A 85 -9.80 -1.66 8.02
CA ASN A 85 -8.88 -2.64 7.46
C ASN A 85 -7.42 -2.17 7.47
N ASN A 86 -7.16 -0.91 7.12
CA ASN A 86 -5.80 -0.37 7.16
C ASN A 86 -5.25 -0.29 8.59
N THR A 87 -6.07 0.10 9.56
CA THR A 87 -5.71 0.13 10.98
C THR A 87 -5.42 -1.29 11.50
N ALA A 88 -6.29 -2.25 11.21
CA ALA A 88 -6.10 -3.65 11.61
C ALA A 88 -4.84 -4.26 10.96
N LEU A 89 -4.60 -4.01 9.67
CA LEU A 89 -3.38 -4.47 9.00
C LEU A 89 -2.11 -3.91 9.63
N ALA A 90 -2.13 -2.63 10.01
CA ALA A 90 -0.99 -2.01 10.70
C ALA A 90 -0.76 -2.64 12.07
N ALA A 91 -1.83 -2.92 12.82
CA ALA A 91 -1.76 -3.59 14.13
C ALA A 91 -1.18 -5.01 14.01
N VAL A 92 -1.68 -5.82 13.09
CA VAL A 92 -1.18 -7.19 12.83
C VAL A 92 0.31 -7.15 12.44
N ASN A 93 0.70 -6.26 11.54
CA ASN A 93 2.10 -6.13 11.12
C ASN A 93 3.01 -5.72 12.29
N LYS A 94 2.55 -4.82 13.16
CA LYS A 94 3.29 -4.41 14.36
C LYS A 94 3.51 -5.58 15.31
N GLN A 95 2.49 -6.41 15.53
CA GLN A 95 2.61 -7.60 16.37
C GLN A 95 3.55 -8.64 15.76
N LEU A 96 3.49 -8.90 14.45
CA LEU A 96 4.43 -9.78 13.75
C LEU A 96 5.88 -9.29 13.86
N GLN A 97 6.13 -8.00 13.82
CA GLN A 97 7.45 -7.41 14.03
C GLN A 97 7.93 -7.51 15.48
N ALA A 98 7.01 -7.39 16.44
CA ALA A 98 7.32 -7.51 17.86
C ALA A 98 7.63 -8.96 18.28
N THR A 99 7.22 -9.96 17.49
CA THR A 99 7.46 -11.38 17.79
C THR A 99 8.95 -11.65 17.98
N ASN A 100 9.35 -12.05 19.21
CA ASN A 100 10.73 -12.33 19.60
C ASN A 100 11.72 -11.17 19.36
N ALA A 101 11.26 -9.94 19.17
CA ALA A 101 12.13 -8.81 18.83
C ALA A 101 13.24 -8.57 19.87
N ALA A 102 12.90 -8.62 21.17
CA ALA A 102 13.89 -8.46 22.25
C ALA A 102 14.93 -9.58 22.26
N GLN A 103 14.51 -10.83 22.04
CA GLN A 103 15.42 -11.98 21.96
C GLN A 103 16.35 -11.87 20.75
N LEU A 104 15.81 -11.51 19.59
CA LEU A 104 16.61 -11.32 18.36
C LEU A 104 17.62 -10.17 18.52
N ALA A 105 17.22 -9.07 19.16
CA ALA A 105 18.12 -7.96 19.45
C ALA A 105 19.24 -8.38 20.39
N LYS A 106 18.94 -9.13 21.47
CA LYS A 106 19.92 -9.67 22.41
C LYS A 106 20.92 -10.60 21.72
N LEU A 107 20.46 -11.52 20.87
CA LEU A 107 21.32 -12.44 20.15
C LEU A 107 22.19 -11.73 19.11
N LYS A 108 21.63 -10.70 18.44
CA LYS A 108 22.41 -9.87 17.51
C LYS A 108 23.51 -9.11 18.23
N SER A 109 23.22 -8.48 19.36
CA SER A 109 24.24 -7.78 20.18
C SER A 109 25.30 -8.74 20.71
N ALA A 110 24.91 -9.94 21.14
CA ALA A 110 25.85 -10.97 21.57
C ALA A 110 26.81 -11.42 20.46
N LEU A 111 26.28 -11.61 19.22
CA LEU A 111 27.10 -11.92 18.06
C LEU A 111 28.09 -10.80 17.75
N GLU A 112 27.61 -9.55 17.73
CA GLU A 112 28.50 -8.38 17.51
C GLU A 112 29.61 -8.26 18.57
N ALA A 113 29.28 -8.50 19.84
CA ALA A 113 30.25 -8.48 20.92
C ALA A 113 31.34 -9.59 20.76
N VAL A 114 30.93 -10.82 20.41
CA VAL A 114 31.86 -11.94 20.17
C VAL A 114 32.71 -11.66 18.93
N GLN A 115 32.14 -11.13 17.85
CA GLN A 115 32.91 -10.74 16.67
C GLN A 115 33.95 -9.67 16.98
N LYS A 116 33.56 -8.61 17.70
CA LYS A 116 34.48 -7.55 18.13
C LYS A 116 35.59 -8.04 19.02
N LYS A 117 35.28 -8.94 19.97
CA LYS A 117 36.26 -9.57 20.86
C LYS A 117 37.33 -10.32 20.09
N HIS A 118 36.95 -11.06 19.05
CA HIS A 118 37.87 -11.96 18.34
C HIS A 118 38.44 -11.35 17.05
N ALA A 119 37.95 -10.20 16.57
CA ALA A 119 38.42 -9.56 15.34
C ALA A 119 39.95 -9.38 15.31
N PRO A 120 40.65 -8.82 16.37
CA PRO A 120 42.07 -8.59 16.30
C PRO A 120 42.88 -9.89 16.12
N LEU A 121 42.49 -10.98 16.82
CA LEU A 121 43.13 -12.27 16.71
C LEU A 121 42.97 -12.89 15.31
N LEU A 122 41.77 -12.83 14.77
CA LEU A 122 41.45 -13.42 13.45
C LEU A 122 42.10 -12.62 12.32
N GLU A 123 42.18 -11.31 12.45
CA GLU A 123 42.92 -10.43 11.53
C GLU A 123 44.42 -10.73 11.54
N GLN A 124 45.01 -10.82 12.72
CA GLN A 124 46.42 -11.19 12.87
C GLN A 124 46.70 -12.54 12.25
N TYR A 125 45.89 -13.57 12.52
CA TYR A 125 46.03 -14.89 11.93
C TYR A 125 45.94 -14.86 10.40
N THR A 126 45.02 -14.07 9.85
CA THR A 126 44.82 -13.91 8.41
C THR A 126 45.99 -13.15 7.77
N ALA A 127 46.49 -12.09 8.42
CA ALA A 127 47.63 -11.30 7.96
C ALA A 127 48.91 -12.18 7.90
N LEU A 128 49.17 -12.97 8.94
CA LEU A 128 50.27 -13.93 8.92
C LEU A 128 50.16 -14.93 7.77
N SER A 129 48.97 -15.45 7.50
CA SER A 129 48.75 -16.36 6.37
C SER A 129 49.05 -15.70 5.01
N LYS A 130 48.65 -14.42 4.82
CA LYS A 130 49.00 -13.65 3.62
C LYS A 130 50.51 -13.41 3.49
N GLN A 131 51.18 -13.04 4.60
CA GLN A 131 52.63 -12.82 4.64
C GLN A 131 53.43 -14.09 4.33
N ILE A 132 53.00 -15.26 4.83
CA ILE A 132 53.59 -16.55 4.49
C ILE A 132 53.49 -16.81 2.98
N THR A 133 52.31 -16.59 2.39
CA THR A 133 52.12 -16.77 0.95
C THR A 133 53.02 -15.85 0.14
N ALA A 134 53.17 -14.58 0.56
CA ALA A 134 54.06 -13.61 -0.09
C ALA A 134 55.53 -14.02 0.04
N ALA A 135 55.98 -14.40 1.22
CA ALA A 135 57.37 -14.83 1.44
C ALA A 135 57.75 -16.10 0.62
N ARG A 136 56.82 -17.03 0.47
CA ARG A 136 57.02 -18.22 -0.37
C ARG A 136 57.11 -17.87 -1.87
N LYS A 137 56.34 -16.90 -2.36
CA LYS A 137 56.40 -16.45 -3.75
C LYS A 137 57.75 -15.89 -4.15
N VAL A 138 58.47 -15.23 -3.23
CA VAL A 138 59.79 -14.66 -3.47
C VAL A 138 60.93 -15.61 -2.97
N SER A 139 60.61 -16.88 -2.77
CA SER A 139 61.54 -17.92 -2.35
C SER A 139 62.30 -17.66 -1.02
N ASN A 140 61.75 -16.75 -0.17
CA ASN A 140 62.33 -16.46 1.15
C ASN A 140 61.84 -17.48 2.19
N LEU A 141 62.38 -18.67 2.13
CA LEU A 141 62.01 -19.83 2.98
C LEU A 141 62.20 -19.55 4.46
N LYS A 142 63.29 -18.86 4.81
CA LYS A 142 63.60 -18.53 6.22
C LYS A 142 62.55 -17.66 6.84
N SER A 143 62.09 -16.60 6.13
CA SER A 143 61.05 -15.73 6.58
C SER A 143 59.70 -16.46 6.64
N ALA A 144 59.38 -17.29 5.62
CA ALA A 144 58.18 -18.09 5.61
C ALA A 144 58.05 -19.00 6.83
N THR A 145 59.14 -19.72 7.19
CA THR A 145 59.22 -20.64 8.36
C THR A 145 58.97 -19.89 9.69
N VAL A 146 59.56 -18.70 9.86
CA VAL A 146 59.37 -17.89 11.07
C VAL A 146 57.91 -17.44 11.19
N LEU A 147 57.29 -16.98 10.07
CA LEU A 147 55.89 -16.57 10.05
C LEU A 147 54.93 -17.74 10.28
N GLU A 148 55.26 -18.92 9.79
CA GLU A 148 54.48 -20.14 10.05
C GLU A 148 54.50 -20.53 11.53
N LEU A 149 55.64 -20.48 12.18
CA LEU A 149 55.76 -20.74 13.63
C LEU A 149 54.90 -19.74 14.43
N LYS A 150 54.94 -18.43 14.07
CA LYS A 150 54.09 -17.41 14.68
C LYS A 150 52.60 -17.69 14.45
N ARG A 151 52.19 -18.03 13.23
CA ARG A 151 50.80 -18.38 12.92
C ARG A 151 50.35 -19.63 13.67
N ASN A 152 51.20 -20.65 13.75
CA ASN A 152 50.88 -21.92 14.42
C ASN A 152 50.65 -21.74 15.93
N LYS A 153 51.36 -20.80 16.59
CA LYS A 153 51.08 -20.42 17.98
C LYS A 153 49.66 -19.87 18.17
N LEU A 154 49.11 -19.21 17.16
CA LEU A 154 47.75 -18.64 17.22
C LEU A 154 46.66 -19.60 16.72
N LYS A 155 47.04 -20.74 16.12
CA LYS A 155 46.11 -21.64 15.44
C LYS A 155 44.98 -22.14 16.35
N ALA A 156 45.31 -22.60 17.54
CA ALA A 156 44.32 -23.11 18.48
C ALA A 156 43.34 -22.01 18.92
N SER A 157 43.86 -20.84 19.31
CA SER A 157 43.03 -19.68 19.71
C SER A 157 42.18 -19.15 18.56
N ALA A 158 42.73 -19.07 17.34
CA ALA A 158 41.98 -18.66 16.16
C ALA A 158 40.84 -19.66 15.80
N THR A 159 41.11 -20.97 15.99
CA THR A 159 40.08 -22.00 15.79
C THR A 159 38.99 -21.90 16.83
N ALA A 160 39.31 -21.71 18.11
CA ALA A 160 38.34 -21.49 19.18
C ALA A 160 37.52 -20.20 18.94
N ALA A 161 38.19 -19.11 18.58
CA ALA A 161 37.51 -17.85 18.25
C ALA A 161 36.49 -18.01 17.11
N ARG A 162 36.86 -18.70 16.03
CA ARG A 162 35.94 -19.00 14.93
C ARG A 162 34.76 -19.87 15.38
N ALA A 163 34.99 -20.84 16.26
CA ALA A 163 33.93 -21.68 16.80
C ALA A 163 32.93 -20.85 17.66
N GLU A 164 33.45 -19.93 18.52
CA GLU A 164 32.58 -19.03 19.30
C GLU A 164 31.74 -18.12 18.40
N VAL A 165 32.35 -17.50 17.39
CA VAL A 165 31.61 -16.66 16.41
C VAL A 165 30.56 -17.48 15.67
N LYS A 166 30.91 -18.68 15.20
CA LYS A 166 29.98 -19.58 14.51
C LYS A 166 28.83 -19.98 15.42
N LYS A 167 29.08 -20.32 16.68
CA LYS A 167 28.03 -20.67 17.67
C LYS A 167 27.04 -19.50 17.87
N ALA A 168 27.53 -18.29 18.06
CA ALA A 168 26.70 -17.11 18.22
C ALA A 168 25.88 -16.81 16.95
N ALA A 169 26.49 -16.95 15.77
CA ALA A 169 25.82 -16.79 14.50
C ALA A 169 24.70 -17.83 14.27
N SER A 170 24.97 -19.10 14.59
CA SER A 170 23.99 -20.19 14.51
C SER A 170 22.79 -19.92 15.44
N ALA A 171 23.05 -19.53 16.70
CA ALA A 171 21.98 -19.21 17.65
C ALA A 171 21.07 -18.08 17.15
N LEU A 172 21.66 -17.05 16.54
CA LEU A 172 20.85 -15.97 15.92
C LEU A 172 20.06 -16.48 14.70
N ALA A 173 20.67 -17.32 13.86
CA ALA A 173 20.00 -17.89 12.68
C ALA A 173 18.82 -18.80 13.07
N GLU A 174 19.01 -19.66 14.06
CA GLU A 174 17.97 -20.52 14.62
C GLU A 174 16.81 -19.70 15.20
N ALA A 175 17.11 -18.67 15.99
CA ALA A 175 16.08 -17.79 16.55
C ALA A 175 15.27 -17.06 15.46
N LYS A 176 15.94 -16.62 14.38
CA LYS A 176 15.26 -16.04 13.21
C LYS A 176 14.35 -17.05 12.51
N ALA A 177 14.85 -18.28 12.32
CA ALA A 177 14.06 -19.35 11.69
C ALA A 177 12.82 -19.70 12.52
N LEU A 178 12.97 -19.84 13.85
CA LEU A 178 11.86 -20.08 14.76
C LEU A 178 10.85 -18.91 14.74
N THR A 179 11.31 -17.67 14.71
CA THR A 179 10.44 -16.50 14.61
C THR A 179 9.69 -16.48 13.27
N ALA A 180 10.36 -16.81 12.18
CA ALA A 180 9.74 -16.92 10.87
C ALA A 180 8.65 -18.01 10.83
N ALA A 181 8.94 -19.18 11.42
CA ALA A 181 7.99 -20.29 11.53
C ALA A 181 6.77 -19.90 12.38
N LYS A 182 6.97 -19.24 13.52
CA LYS A 182 5.87 -18.73 14.37
C LYS A 182 4.98 -17.72 13.63
N ASN A 183 5.58 -16.83 12.84
CA ASN A 183 4.86 -15.79 12.10
C ASN A 183 4.21 -16.31 10.80
N LYS A 184 4.64 -17.48 10.30
CA LYS A 184 4.19 -18.01 9.00
C LYS A 184 2.67 -18.15 8.91
N PRO A 185 1.95 -18.75 9.87
CA PRO A 185 0.50 -18.93 9.76
C PRO A 185 -0.28 -17.63 9.62
N ALA A 186 0.14 -16.58 10.34
CA ALA A 186 -0.48 -15.27 10.23
C ALA A 186 -0.13 -14.58 8.90
N LYS A 187 1.12 -14.68 8.44
CA LYS A 187 1.54 -14.18 7.13
C LYS A 187 0.82 -14.86 5.97
N ASP A 188 0.62 -16.17 6.04
CA ASP A 188 -0.11 -16.93 5.04
C ASP A 188 -1.58 -16.47 4.98
N ALA A 189 -2.19 -16.15 6.12
CA ALA A 189 -3.54 -15.58 6.17
C ALA A 189 -3.63 -14.17 5.56
N LEU A 190 -2.55 -13.38 5.61
CA LEU A 190 -2.47 -12.05 4.99
C LEU A 190 -2.19 -12.09 3.48
N ALA A 191 -1.72 -13.20 2.93
CA ALA A 191 -1.28 -13.30 1.54
C ALA A 191 -2.34 -12.84 0.51
N PRO A 192 -3.65 -13.16 0.65
CA PRO A 192 -4.68 -12.70 -0.28
C PRO A 192 -4.82 -11.18 -0.37
N ILE A 193 -4.47 -10.45 0.70
CA ILE A 193 -4.65 -8.98 0.77
C ILE A 193 -3.88 -8.27 -0.33
N THR A 194 -2.70 -8.77 -0.68
CA THR A 194 -1.88 -8.16 -1.74
C THR A 194 -2.58 -8.18 -3.09
N LEU A 195 -3.23 -9.28 -3.44
CA LEU A 195 -4.00 -9.41 -4.68
C LEU A 195 -5.25 -8.52 -4.64
N LEU A 196 -6.01 -8.57 -3.54
CA LEU A 196 -7.20 -7.74 -3.35
C LEU A 196 -6.89 -6.24 -3.46
N LYS A 197 -5.78 -5.78 -2.87
CA LYS A 197 -5.34 -4.39 -3.02
C LYS A 197 -4.99 -4.01 -4.46
N LYS A 198 -4.43 -4.93 -5.25
CA LYS A 198 -4.19 -4.70 -6.68
C LYS A 198 -5.51 -4.59 -7.46
N GLN A 199 -6.49 -5.46 -7.17
CA GLN A 199 -7.82 -5.39 -7.78
C GLN A 199 -8.54 -4.08 -7.42
N ILE A 200 -8.52 -3.69 -6.15
CA ILE A 200 -9.06 -2.40 -5.69
C ILE A 200 -8.39 -1.22 -6.40
N ALA A 201 -7.08 -1.25 -6.57
CA ALA A 201 -6.35 -0.18 -7.28
C ALA A 201 -6.74 -0.08 -8.76
N ALA A 202 -6.93 -1.22 -9.44
CA ALA A 202 -7.40 -1.27 -10.81
C ALA A 202 -8.83 -0.73 -10.93
N GLN A 203 -9.73 -1.20 -10.05
CA GLN A 203 -11.13 -0.77 -10.04
C GLN A 203 -11.28 0.72 -9.72
N ASN A 204 -10.46 1.28 -8.84
CA ASN A 204 -10.48 2.70 -8.52
C ASN A 204 -10.16 3.60 -9.74
N LYS A 205 -9.38 3.11 -10.71
CA LYS A 205 -9.14 3.84 -11.97
C LYS A 205 -10.40 3.91 -12.81
N LEU A 206 -11.10 2.79 -12.97
CA LEU A 206 -12.38 2.73 -13.69
C LEU A 206 -13.45 3.57 -12.99
N PHE A 207 -13.51 3.47 -11.68
CA PHE A 207 -14.40 4.27 -10.84
C PHE A 207 -14.17 5.78 -11.03
N SER A 208 -12.91 6.22 -11.03
CA SER A 208 -12.57 7.64 -11.26
C SER A 208 -12.94 8.10 -12.66
N ALA A 209 -12.77 7.25 -13.69
CA ALA A 209 -13.18 7.55 -15.05
C ALA A 209 -14.70 7.73 -15.14
N ALA A 210 -15.48 6.79 -14.60
CA ALA A 210 -16.95 6.88 -14.57
C ALA A 210 -17.44 8.10 -13.78
N GLN A 211 -16.78 8.47 -12.68
CA GLN A 211 -17.08 9.71 -11.95
C GLN A 211 -16.83 10.96 -12.80
N SER A 212 -15.75 10.99 -13.58
CA SER A 212 -15.46 12.10 -14.48
C SER A 212 -16.51 12.23 -15.57
N GLU A 213 -16.90 11.11 -16.21
CA GLU A 213 -17.94 11.08 -17.23
C GLU A 213 -19.30 11.50 -16.67
N ARG A 214 -19.65 11.05 -15.46
CA ARG A 214 -20.86 11.53 -14.77
C ARG A 214 -20.81 13.04 -14.55
N THR A 215 -19.69 13.57 -14.05
CA THR A 215 -19.54 15.02 -13.81
C THR A 215 -19.70 15.82 -15.10
N GLU A 216 -19.19 15.29 -16.20
CA GLU A 216 -19.36 15.92 -17.51
C GLU A 216 -20.80 15.87 -18.00
N ALA A 217 -21.50 14.76 -17.79
CA ALA A 217 -22.93 14.65 -18.08
C ALA A 217 -23.76 15.65 -17.23
N ASP A 218 -23.43 15.81 -15.94
CA ASP A 218 -24.08 16.78 -15.05
C ASP A 218 -23.84 18.24 -15.52
N LYS A 219 -22.68 18.55 -16.07
CA LYS A 219 -22.41 19.88 -16.69
C LYS A 219 -23.23 20.10 -17.96
N ARG A 220 -23.31 19.07 -18.84
CA ARG A 220 -24.12 19.12 -20.05
C ARG A 220 -25.62 19.32 -19.71
N TYR A 221 -26.12 18.60 -18.71
CA TYR A 221 -27.46 18.77 -18.21
C TYR A 221 -27.76 20.24 -17.81
N LYS A 222 -26.87 20.84 -17.01
CA LYS A 222 -27.00 22.23 -16.59
C LYS A 222 -26.99 23.22 -17.77
N ALA A 223 -26.10 23.01 -18.72
CA ALA A 223 -25.98 23.85 -19.91
C ALA A 223 -27.26 23.74 -20.79
N ALA A 224 -27.78 22.53 -20.99
CA ALA A 224 -29.01 22.30 -21.75
C ALA A 224 -30.23 22.95 -21.07
N VAL A 225 -30.36 22.84 -19.75
CA VAL A 225 -31.40 23.51 -18.97
C VAL A 225 -31.32 25.05 -19.14
N GLN A 226 -30.10 25.61 -19.07
CA GLN A 226 -29.87 27.05 -19.26
C GLN A 226 -30.23 27.51 -20.69
N ALA A 227 -30.04 26.64 -21.69
CA ALA A 227 -30.39 26.91 -23.10
C ALA A 227 -31.87 26.64 -23.41
N GLY A 228 -32.66 26.10 -22.47
CA GLY A 228 -34.06 25.72 -22.70
C GLY A 228 -34.20 24.47 -23.59
N ASP A 229 -33.14 23.67 -23.77
CA ASP A 229 -33.12 22.45 -24.59
C ASP A 229 -33.48 21.22 -23.74
N ALA A 230 -34.80 20.91 -23.66
CA ALA A 230 -35.28 19.78 -22.88
C ALA A 230 -34.77 18.44 -23.40
N THR A 231 -34.59 18.27 -24.71
CA THR A 231 -34.14 17.04 -25.33
C THR A 231 -32.68 16.74 -24.93
N GLN A 232 -31.80 17.74 -25.04
CA GLN A 232 -30.43 17.58 -24.59
C GLN A 232 -30.30 17.41 -23.05
N ALA A 233 -31.16 18.09 -22.28
CA ALA A 233 -31.25 17.94 -20.84
C ALA A 233 -31.63 16.49 -20.46
N ALA A 234 -32.67 15.92 -21.08
CA ALA A 234 -33.07 14.53 -20.86
C ALA A 234 -31.95 13.54 -21.18
N ALA A 235 -31.30 13.68 -22.34
CA ALA A 235 -30.21 12.84 -22.77
C ALA A 235 -29.01 12.89 -21.78
N ALA A 236 -28.65 14.09 -21.34
CA ALA A 236 -27.55 14.27 -20.37
C ALA A 236 -27.90 13.70 -18.99
N MET A 237 -29.13 13.86 -18.51
CA MET A 237 -29.61 13.29 -17.25
C MET A 237 -29.58 11.75 -17.30
N LYS A 238 -30.07 11.16 -18.39
CA LYS A 238 -30.03 9.71 -18.63
C LYS A 238 -28.61 9.15 -18.63
N LEU A 239 -27.66 9.86 -19.25
CA LEU A 239 -26.25 9.50 -19.22
C LEU A 239 -25.69 9.56 -17.80
N SER A 240 -25.94 10.65 -17.06
CA SER A 240 -25.50 10.79 -15.67
C SER A 240 -26.08 9.67 -14.78
N TYR A 241 -27.35 9.35 -14.94
CA TYR A 241 -28.01 8.26 -14.23
C TYR A 241 -27.40 6.89 -14.55
N SER A 242 -27.11 6.61 -15.83
CA SER A 242 -26.42 5.39 -16.25
C SER A 242 -25.05 5.28 -15.60
N ARG A 243 -24.25 6.35 -15.62
CA ARG A 243 -22.93 6.36 -14.97
C ARG A 243 -23.02 6.20 -13.45
N MET A 244 -24.06 6.73 -12.79
CA MET A 244 -24.28 6.48 -11.36
C MET A 244 -24.55 5.00 -11.06
N LYS A 245 -25.32 4.30 -11.90
CA LYS A 245 -25.55 2.86 -11.76
C LYS A 245 -24.23 2.08 -11.85
N GLU A 246 -23.38 2.40 -12.83
CA GLU A 246 -22.06 1.78 -12.99
C GLU A 246 -21.17 2.05 -11.78
N ILE A 247 -21.11 3.30 -11.31
CA ILE A 247 -20.33 3.69 -10.13
C ILE A 247 -20.83 2.91 -8.90
N ARG A 248 -22.13 2.74 -8.72
CA ARG A 248 -22.71 1.97 -7.61
C ARG A 248 -22.33 0.49 -7.68
N THR A 249 -22.36 -0.11 -8.87
CA THR A 249 -21.91 -1.49 -9.07
C THR A 249 -20.43 -1.65 -8.70
N MET A 250 -19.58 -0.72 -9.16
CA MET A 250 -18.17 -0.70 -8.79
C MET A 250 -17.95 -0.49 -7.29
N ALA A 251 -18.75 0.37 -6.65
CA ALA A 251 -18.71 0.57 -5.20
C ALA A 251 -19.07 -0.72 -4.44
N GLY A 252 -20.05 -1.47 -4.91
CA GLY A 252 -20.40 -2.79 -4.37
C GLY A 252 -19.25 -3.81 -4.48
N GLN A 253 -18.57 -3.85 -5.62
CA GLN A 253 -17.39 -4.71 -5.81
C GLN A 253 -16.24 -4.33 -4.87
N LEU A 254 -15.94 -3.04 -4.76
CA LEU A 254 -14.93 -2.53 -3.83
C LEU A 254 -15.26 -2.90 -2.39
N TYR A 255 -16.53 -2.78 -1.98
CA TYR A 255 -16.98 -3.19 -0.66
C TYR A 255 -16.77 -4.70 -0.42
N GLY A 256 -17.12 -5.53 -1.39
CA GLY A 256 -16.90 -6.99 -1.31
C GLY A 256 -15.42 -7.35 -1.13
N TRP A 257 -14.51 -6.69 -1.82
CA TRP A 257 -13.06 -6.90 -1.63
C TRP A 257 -12.56 -6.38 -0.28
N GLU A 258 -13.06 -5.27 0.20
CA GLU A 258 -12.72 -4.78 1.55
C GLU A 258 -13.26 -5.73 2.64
N GLN A 259 -14.41 -6.38 2.45
CA GLN A 259 -14.90 -7.44 3.35
C GLN A 259 -13.99 -8.67 3.34
N GLN A 260 -13.49 -9.09 2.17
CA GLN A 260 -12.52 -10.17 2.06
C GLN A 260 -11.21 -9.83 2.78
N ILE A 261 -10.74 -8.59 2.66
CA ILE A 261 -9.58 -8.10 3.43
C ILE A 261 -9.86 -8.19 4.93
N SER A 262 -11.03 -7.74 5.39
CA SER A 262 -11.42 -7.84 6.81
C SER A 262 -11.41 -9.29 7.31
N THR A 263 -11.91 -10.22 6.51
CA THR A 263 -11.90 -11.66 6.84
C THR A 263 -10.46 -12.20 6.93
N ALA A 264 -9.60 -11.87 5.98
CA ALA A 264 -8.20 -12.26 6.01
C ALA A 264 -7.45 -11.69 7.22
N LEU A 265 -7.75 -10.45 7.60
CA LEU A 265 -7.17 -9.81 8.80
C LEU A 265 -7.58 -10.51 10.08
N ARG A 266 -8.86 -10.83 10.26
CA ARG A 266 -9.35 -11.60 11.42
C ARG A 266 -8.70 -12.99 11.50
N ALA A 267 -8.57 -13.67 10.35
CA ALA A 267 -7.87 -14.96 10.30
C ALA A 267 -6.39 -14.84 10.67
N ALA A 268 -5.73 -13.73 10.28
CA ALA A 268 -4.35 -13.46 10.65
C ALA A 268 -4.20 -13.14 12.14
N GLU A 269 -5.10 -12.34 12.72
CA GLU A 269 -5.13 -12.00 14.15
C GLU A 269 -5.25 -13.25 15.02
N GLN A 270 -6.12 -14.19 14.64
CA GLN A 270 -6.29 -15.47 15.36
C GLN A 270 -5.03 -16.36 15.32
N LYS A 271 -4.19 -16.17 14.31
CA LYS A 271 -2.95 -16.95 14.10
C LYS A 271 -1.69 -16.23 14.55
N LEU A 272 -1.81 -15.05 15.17
CA LEU A 272 -0.66 -14.35 15.74
C LEU A 272 -0.02 -15.18 16.85
N PRO A 273 1.34 -15.19 16.94
CA PRO A 273 2.03 -15.82 18.05
C PRO A 273 1.62 -15.19 19.39
N LYS A 274 1.29 -16.04 20.32
CA LYS A 274 1.03 -15.64 21.72
C LYS A 274 2.34 -15.46 22.47
#